data_6f0cb21e2382018706ac70e002a673f5
#
_entry.id   6f0cb21e2382018706ac70e002a673f5
#
_cell.length_a   1.000
_cell.length_b   1.000
_cell.length_c   1.000
_cell.angle_alpha   90.00
_cell.angle_beta   90.00
_cell.angle_gamma   90.00
#
_symmetry.space_group_name_H-M   'P 1'
#
loop_
_entity.id
_entity.type
_entity.pdbx_description
1 polymer ?
#
loop_
_entity_poly.entity_id
_entity_poly.type
_entity_poly.pdbx_seq_one_letter_code
_entity_poly.pdbx_strand_id
1 'polypeptide(L)'
;MIVVDTNVIASMWVPNDLDEWVYKVLKKDDDWVSPLLWRSEFRNVLSIYLRKDILEFSVVLQATEEAEQLMDANEFEVNSTQVMSFVLDSSCSAYDCEFVALADDLDVPLVTFDKKILREFPNIAIHPKEFAL
;
A
#
# COMPACT_ATOMS: atom_id res chain seq x y z
N MET A 1 -10.43 -2.15 9.89
CA MET A 1 -8.96 -2.07 9.71
C MET A 1 -8.53 -2.95 8.55
N ILE A 2 -7.75 -2.43 7.65
CA ILE A 2 -7.11 -3.15 6.54
C ILE A 2 -5.67 -2.70 6.38
N VAL A 3 -4.78 -3.58 5.94
CA VAL A 3 -3.45 -3.17 5.47
C VAL A 3 -3.58 -2.76 4.01
N VAL A 4 -3.03 -1.60 3.65
CA VAL A 4 -3.04 -1.12 2.27
C VAL A 4 -1.62 -1.08 1.73
N ASP A 5 -1.45 -1.58 0.51
CA ASP A 5 -0.18 -1.50 -0.20
C ASP A 5 0.06 -0.06 -0.68
N THR A 6 1.30 0.29 -0.87
CA THR A 6 1.70 1.62 -1.35
C THR A 6 1.02 1.99 -2.66
N ASN A 7 0.83 1.02 -3.57
CA ASN A 7 0.15 1.27 -4.85
C ASN A 7 -1.31 1.72 -4.67
N VAL A 8 -1.98 1.27 -3.61
CA VAL A 8 -3.34 1.70 -3.27
C VAL A 8 -3.31 3.14 -2.75
N ILE A 9 -2.41 3.44 -1.82
CA ILE A 9 -2.25 4.80 -1.28
C ILE A 9 -1.90 5.78 -2.41
N ALA A 10 -0.90 5.45 -3.21
CA ALA A 10 -0.39 6.32 -4.27
C ALA A 10 -1.45 6.64 -5.33
N SER A 11 -2.35 5.70 -5.62
CA SER A 11 -3.38 5.90 -6.65
C SER A 11 -4.34 7.06 -6.34
N MET A 12 -4.39 7.52 -5.09
CA MET A 12 -5.20 8.69 -4.71
C MET A 12 -4.58 10.02 -5.14
N TRP A 13 -3.27 10.06 -5.40
CA TRP A 13 -2.54 11.31 -5.68
C TRP A 13 -1.82 11.34 -7.02
N VAL A 14 -1.67 10.19 -7.69
CA VAL A 14 -1.04 10.14 -9.03
C VAL A 14 -2.10 9.88 -10.10
N PRO A 15 -1.89 10.38 -11.34
CA PRO A 15 -2.83 10.13 -12.44
C PRO A 15 -2.94 8.64 -12.76
N ASN A 16 -4.17 8.10 -12.75
CA ASN A 16 -4.45 6.70 -13.07
C ASN A 16 -5.97 6.47 -13.25
N ASP A 17 -6.35 5.28 -13.69
CA ASP A 17 -7.75 4.88 -13.89
C ASP A 17 -8.30 4.03 -12.73
N LEU A 18 -7.55 3.90 -11.63
CA LEU A 18 -7.86 2.98 -10.52
C LEU A 18 -8.44 3.69 -9.30
N ASP A 19 -8.42 5.01 -9.26
CA ASP A 19 -8.82 5.83 -8.13
C ASP A 19 -10.29 5.60 -7.72
N GLU A 20 -11.17 5.30 -8.66
CA GLU A 20 -12.57 4.98 -8.37
C GLU A 20 -12.69 3.81 -7.38
N TRP A 21 -11.94 2.74 -7.62
CA TRP A 21 -11.95 1.56 -6.74
C TRP A 21 -11.35 1.88 -5.38
N VAL A 22 -10.31 2.70 -5.35
CA VAL A 22 -9.64 3.10 -4.12
C VAL A 22 -10.56 3.96 -3.25
N TYR A 23 -11.29 4.89 -3.82
CA TYR A 23 -12.29 5.67 -3.08
C TYR A 23 -13.40 4.79 -2.51
N LYS A 24 -13.83 3.75 -3.24
CA LYS A 24 -14.80 2.77 -2.73
C LYS A 24 -14.23 1.95 -1.57
N VAL A 25 -12.96 1.59 -1.63
CA VAL A 25 -12.25 0.93 -0.52
C VAL A 25 -12.25 1.83 0.71
N LEU A 26 -11.85 3.10 0.54
CA LEU A 26 -11.80 4.07 1.62
C LEU A 26 -13.17 4.29 2.26
N LYS A 27 -14.22 4.31 1.45
CA LYS A 27 -15.59 4.46 1.93
C LYS A 27 -16.06 3.24 2.73
N LYS A 28 -15.62 2.05 2.35
CA LYS A 28 -15.97 0.80 3.02
C LYS A 28 -15.21 0.63 4.33
N ASP A 29 -13.93 0.94 4.34
CA ASP A 29 -13.06 0.87 5.50
C ASP A 29 -11.98 1.95 5.37
N ASP A 30 -12.02 2.95 6.23
CA ASP A 30 -11.09 4.07 6.24
C ASP A 30 -9.96 3.90 7.28
N ASP A 31 -9.95 2.80 8.03
CA ASP A 31 -8.90 2.48 8.97
C ASP A 31 -7.75 1.75 8.26
N TRP A 32 -6.99 2.52 7.50
CA TRP A 32 -5.85 2.05 6.70
C TRP A 32 -4.59 2.02 7.53
N VAL A 33 -3.91 0.88 7.53
CA VAL A 33 -2.61 0.70 8.20
C VAL A 33 -1.58 0.19 7.20
N SER A 34 -0.31 0.48 7.45
CA SER A 34 0.80 0.02 6.60
C SER A 34 2.10 -0.07 7.40
N PRO A 35 3.08 -0.86 6.93
CA PRO A 35 4.43 -0.78 7.45
C PRO A 35 5.02 0.60 7.17
N LEU A 36 5.96 1.06 7.99
CA LEU A 36 6.67 2.34 7.80
C LEU A 36 7.30 2.49 6.41
N LEU A 37 7.64 1.39 5.77
CA LEU A 37 8.20 1.33 4.41
C LEU A 37 7.34 2.07 3.38
N TRP A 38 6.01 2.17 3.60
CA TRP A 38 5.14 2.84 2.64
C TRP A 38 5.59 4.27 2.33
N ARG A 39 6.17 4.97 3.31
CA ARG A 39 6.65 6.36 3.10
C ARG A 39 7.76 6.42 2.06
N SER A 40 8.74 5.53 2.15
CA SER A 40 9.85 5.46 1.20
C SER A 40 9.39 5.06 -0.19
N GLU A 41 8.49 4.10 -0.28
CA GLU A 41 7.93 3.67 -1.56
C GLU A 41 7.06 4.75 -2.20
N PHE A 42 6.25 5.43 -1.40
CA PHE A 42 5.41 6.54 -1.86
C PHE A 42 6.25 7.69 -2.42
N ARG A 43 7.29 8.09 -1.70
CA ARG A 43 8.23 9.11 -2.18
C ARG A 43 8.87 8.68 -3.50
N ASN A 44 9.23 7.43 -3.65
CA ASN A 44 9.81 6.91 -4.89
C ASN A 44 8.81 6.99 -6.06
N VAL A 45 7.55 6.63 -5.84
CA VAL A 45 6.50 6.78 -6.85
C VAL A 45 6.39 8.25 -7.27
N LEU A 46 6.25 9.17 -6.31
CA LEU A 46 6.15 10.61 -6.60
C LEU A 46 7.40 11.14 -7.33
N SER A 47 8.58 10.63 -7.00
CA SER A 47 9.83 11.05 -7.64
C SER A 47 9.83 10.74 -9.15
N ILE A 48 9.22 9.63 -9.55
CA ILE A 48 9.10 9.26 -10.96
C ILE A 48 8.22 10.27 -11.72
N TYR A 49 7.06 10.62 -11.16
CA TYR A 49 6.15 11.60 -11.76
C TYR A 49 6.75 13.01 -11.78
N LEU A 50 7.50 13.37 -10.75
CA LEU A 50 8.20 14.65 -10.68
C LEU A 50 9.26 14.76 -11.77
N ARG A 51 10.10 13.74 -11.96
CA ARG A 51 11.17 13.74 -12.98
C ARG A 51 10.65 13.72 -14.41
N LYS A 52 9.44 13.18 -14.61
CA LYS A 52 8.78 13.17 -15.92
C LYS A 52 7.97 14.44 -16.19
N ASP A 53 8.03 15.43 -15.30
CA ASP A 53 7.26 16.68 -15.38
C ASP A 53 5.74 16.45 -15.45
N ILE A 54 5.24 15.34 -14.91
CA ILE A 54 3.80 15.06 -14.83
C ILE A 54 3.17 15.75 -13.62
N LEU A 55 3.90 15.81 -12.51
CA LEU A 55 3.49 16.51 -11.29
C LEU A 55 4.49 17.62 -10.96
N GLU A 56 3.97 18.80 -10.62
CA GLU A 56 4.78 19.91 -10.11
C GLU A 56 5.24 19.64 -8.69
N PHE A 57 6.34 20.27 -8.28
CA PHE A 57 6.92 20.07 -6.96
C PHE A 57 5.95 20.43 -5.83
N SER A 58 5.20 21.52 -5.96
CA SER A 58 4.19 21.93 -4.98
C SER A 58 3.09 20.87 -4.80
N VAL A 59 2.70 20.21 -5.88
CA VAL A 59 1.71 19.11 -5.85
C VAL A 59 2.29 17.88 -5.16
N VAL A 60 3.55 17.55 -5.43
CA VAL A 60 4.25 16.43 -4.77
C VAL A 60 4.34 16.67 -3.26
N LEU A 61 4.69 17.88 -2.82
CA LEU A 61 4.74 18.21 -1.40
C LEU A 61 3.37 18.11 -0.73
N GLN A 62 2.33 18.61 -1.39
CA GLN A 62 0.96 18.52 -0.89
C GLN A 62 0.50 17.05 -0.78
N ALA A 63 0.78 16.23 -1.81
CA ALA A 63 0.44 14.81 -1.80
C ALA A 63 1.13 14.08 -0.64
N THR A 64 2.41 14.38 -0.40
CA THR A 64 3.16 13.79 0.71
C THR A 64 2.53 14.16 2.05
N GLU A 65 2.20 15.42 2.25
CA GLU A 65 1.58 15.89 3.49
C GLU A 65 0.21 15.22 3.72
N GLU A 66 -0.63 15.19 2.71
CA GLU A 66 -1.97 14.60 2.80
C GLU A 66 -1.91 13.08 3.05
N ALA A 67 -1.02 12.37 2.37
CA ALA A 67 -0.86 10.93 2.57
C ALA A 67 -0.33 10.61 3.98
N GLU A 68 0.63 11.39 4.48
CA GLU A 68 1.14 11.22 5.83
C GLU A 68 0.07 11.52 6.89
N GLN A 69 -0.82 12.48 6.65
CA GLN A 69 -1.97 12.74 7.52
C GLN A 69 -2.96 11.58 7.51
N LEU A 70 -3.25 11.02 6.34
CA LEU A 70 -4.14 9.86 6.22
C LEU A 70 -3.64 8.67 7.04
N MET A 71 -2.33 8.44 7.01
CA MET A 71 -1.70 7.29 7.66
C MET A 71 -1.20 7.56 9.08
N ASP A 72 -1.44 8.75 9.60
CA ASP A 72 -0.98 9.13 10.95
C ASP A 72 -1.50 8.18 12.01
N ALA A 73 -0.62 7.76 12.93
CA ALA A 73 -0.87 6.78 13.98
C ALA A 73 -1.19 5.36 13.48
N ASN A 74 -1.17 5.11 12.18
CA ASN A 74 -1.46 3.82 11.56
C ASN A 74 -0.26 3.21 10.84
N GLU A 75 0.94 3.55 11.29
CA GLU A 75 2.20 3.03 10.77
C GLU A 75 2.84 2.07 11.76
N PHE A 76 3.31 0.94 11.27
CA PHE A 76 3.81 -0.15 12.13
C PHE A 76 5.20 -0.60 11.72
N GLU A 77 6.00 -0.97 12.74
CA GLU A 77 7.19 -1.77 12.50
C GLU A 77 6.79 -3.23 12.30
N VAL A 78 7.57 -3.97 11.51
CA VAL A 78 7.33 -5.37 11.22
C VAL A 78 8.39 -6.26 11.84
N ASN A 79 8.04 -7.51 12.11
CA ASN A 79 8.94 -8.51 12.66
C ASN A 79 9.76 -9.15 11.54
N SER A 80 11.09 -9.07 11.61
CA SER A 80 11.99 -9.59 10.57
C SER A 80 11.86 -11.09 10.38
N THR A 81 11.67 -11.87 11.44
CA THR A 81 11.51 -13.33 11.34
C THR A 81 10.25 -13.66 10.53
N GLN A 82 9.15 -12.98 10.81
CA GLN A 82 7.89 -13.17 10.08
C GLN A 82 8.01 -12.75 8.61
N VAL A 83 8.62 -11.59 8.35
CA VAL A 83 8.87 -11.12 6.98
C VAL A 83 9.69 -12.14 6.21
N MET A 84 10.80 -12.61 6.78
CA MET A 84 11.68 -13.57 6.10
C MET A 84 11.04 -14.94 5.91
N SER A 85 10.12 -15.33 6.78
CA SER A 85 9.33 -16.56 6.59
C SER A 85 8.47 -16.48 5.33
N PHE A 86 7.83 -15.33 5.09
CA PHE A 86 7.07 -15.12 3.86
C PHE A 86 7.94 -14.99 2.61
N VAL A 87 9.16 -14.45 2.76
CA VAL A 87 10.14 -14.45 1.66
C VAL A 87 10.51 -15.88 1.28
N LEU A 88 10.76 -16.74 2.26
CA LEU A 88 11.10 -18.15 2.02
C LEU A 88 9.98 -18.91 1.27
N ASP A 89 8.72 -18.60 1.60
CA ASP A 89 7.54 -19.31 1.08
C ASP A 89 7.00 -18.74 -0.23
N SER A 90 7.66 -17.71 -0.79
CA SER A 90 7.16 -17.02 -2.00
C SER A 90 8.29 -16.58 -2.90
N SER A 91 7.94 -15.96 -4.03
CA SER A 91 8.88 -15.24 -4.89
C SER A 91 8.77 -13.72 -4.74
N CYS A 92 8.02 -13.25 -3.75
CA CYS A 92 7.88 -11.83 -3.47
C CYS A 92 9.13 -11.26 -2.79
N SER A 93 9.38 -9.97 -2.99
CA SER A 93 10.49 -9.28 -2.34
C SER A 93 10.27 -9.18 -0.83
N ALA A 94 11.33 -8.94 -0.08
CA ALA A 94 11.23 -8.64 1.35
C ALA A 94 10.38 -7.39 1.61
N TYR A 95 10.40 -6.42 0.70
CA TYR A 95 9.57 -5.22 0.77
C TYR A 95 8.08 -5.57 0.68
N ASP A 96 7.68 -6.37 -0.30
CA ASP A 96 6.30 -6.85 -0.44
C ASP A 96 5.87 -7.67 0.79
N CYS A 97 6.77 -8.48 1.29
CA CYS A 97 6.51 -9.35 2.45
C CYS A 97 6.35 -8.58 3.76
N GLU A 98 6.81 -7.33 3.86
CA GLU A 98 6.49 -6.48 5.01
C GLU A 98 5.00 -6.22 5.12
N PHE A 99 4.33 -5.94 3.99
CA PHE A 99 2.88 -5.73 3.95
C PHE A 99 2.11 -7.01 4.25
N VAL A 100 2.56 -8.14 3.70
CA VAL A 100 1.96 -9.45 3.96
C VAL A 100 2.09 -9.83 5.43
N ALA A 101 3.28 -9.65 6.01
CA ALA A 101 3.54 -9.96 7.42
C ALA A 101 2.67 -9.11 8.35
N LEU A 102 2.53 -7.83 8.07
CA LEU A 102 1.69 -6.95 8.89
C LEU A 102 0.22 -7.38 8.84
N ALA A 103 -0.29 -7.70 7.65
CA ALA A 103 -1.67 -8.16 7.48
C ALA A 103 -1.93 -9.47 8.23
N ASP A 104 -0.99 -10.41 8.14
CA ASP A 104 -1.08 -11.68 8.85
C ASP A 104 -1.05 -11.48 10.37
N ASP A 105 -0.14 -10.64 10.86
CA ASP A 105 0.00 -10.35 12.28
C ASP A 105 -1.26 -9.70 12.87
N LEU A 106 -1.88 -8.78 12.15
CA LEU A 106 -3.11 -8.08 12.57
C LEU A 106 -4.39 -8.88 12.26
N ASP A 107 -4.27 -9.98 11.55
CA ASP A 107 -5.39 -10.80 11.09
C ASP A 107 -6.43 -9.98 10.29
N VAL A 108 -5.94 -9.19 9.37
CA VAL A 108 -6.75 -8.34 8.46
C VAL A 108 -6.29 -8.55 7.01
N PRO A 109 -7.13 -8.24 6.02
CA PRO A 109 -6.70 -8.36 4.63
C PRO A 109 -5.67 -7.31 4.23
N LEU A 110 -4.81 -7.69 3.28
CA LEU A 110 -3.94 -6.78 2.55
C LEU A 110 -4.62 -6.39 1.24
N VAL A 111 -4.97 -5.14 1.09
CA VAL A 111 -5.56 -4.61 -0.15
C VAL A 111 -4.44 -4.11 -1.06
N THR A 112 -4.32 -4.70 -2.24
CA THR A 112 -3.22 -4.41 -3.17
C THR A 112 -3.65 -4.60 -4.63
N PHE A 113 -3.04 -3.82 -5.53
CA PHE A 113 -3.13 -4.03 -6.98
C PHE A 113 -2.06 -4.99 -7.52
N ASP A 114 -1.08 -5.37 -6.70
CA ASP A 114 0.06 -6.18 -7.13
C ASP A 114 -0.36 -7.60 -7.46
N LYS A 115 -0.26 -7.95 -8.75
CA LYS A 115 -0.70 -9.26 -9.26
C LYS A 115 0.09 -10.42 -8.67
N LYS A 116 1.37 -10.22 -8.38
CA LYS A 116 2.23 -11.25 -7.81
C LYS A 116 1.85 -11.54 -6.36
N ILE A 117 1.64 -10.52 -5.56
CA ILE A 117 1.19 -10.66 -4.17
C ILE A 117 -0.19 -11.35 -4.14
N LEU A 118 -1.11 -10.92 -4.99
CA LEU A 118 -2.45 -11.51 -5.09
C LEU A 118 -2.39 -12.99 -5.45
N ARG A 119 -1.49 -13.37 -6.35
CA ARG A 119 -1.32 -14.76 -6.78
C ARG A 119 -0.68 -15.62 -5.72
N GLU A 120 0.35 -15.12 -5.03
CA GLU A 120 1.12 -15.92 -4.08
C GLU A 120 0.53 -15.94 -2.66
N PHE A 121 -0.27 -14.94 -2.31
CA PHE A 121 -0.90 -14.85 -0.99
C PHE A 121 -2.43 -14.66 -1.09
N PRO A 122 -3.14 -15.60 -1.77
CA PRO A 122 -4.58 -15.43 -2.02
C PRO A 122 -5.45 -15.45 -0.75
N ASN A 123 -4.93 -15.97 0.35
CA ASN A 123 -5.66 -16.00 1.63
C ASN A 123 -5.43 -14.76 2.48
N ILE A 124 -4.49 -13.90 2.09
CA ILE A 124 -4.14 -12.67 2.83
C ILE A 124 -4.47 -11.43 1.99
N ALA A 125 -4.11 -11.46 0.69
CA ALA A 125 -4.25 -10.33 -0.21
C ALA A 125 -5.56 -10.35 -0.99
N ILE A 126 -6.13 -9.17 -1.18
CA ILE A 126 -7.37 -8.97 -1.96
C ILE A 126 -7.23 -7.74 -2.85
N HIS A 127 -7.74 -7.84 -4.08
CA HIS A 127 -7.74 -6.73 -5.01
C HIS A 127 -8.76 -5.66 -4.56
N PRO A 128 -8.46 -4.35 -4.72
CA PRO A 128 -9.39 -3.28 -4.32
C PRO A 128 -10.80 -3.43 -4.88
N LYS A 129 -10.93 -3.88 -6.11
CA LYS A 129 -12.24 -4.10 -6.73
C LYS A 129 -13.06 -5.16 -5.99
N GLU A 130 -12.43 -6.26 -5.62
CA GLU A 130 -13.10 -7.34 -4.89
C GLU A 130 -13.43 -6.92 -3.46
N PHE A 131 -12.50 -6.22 -2.80
CA PHE A 131 -12.74 -5.71 -1.45
C PHE A 131 -13.91 -4.73 -1.41
N ALA A 132 -14.04 -3.87 -2.41
CA ALA A 132 -15.07 -2.83 -2.48
C ALA A 132 -16.48 -3.35 -2.83
N LEU A 133 -16.60 -4.59 -3.24
CA LEU A 133 -17.91 -5.19 -3.57
C LEU A 133 -18.86 -5.29 -2.38
#